data_36fcaff12a224e61b262b1052bf61936
#
_entry.id   36fcaff12a224e61b262b1052bf61936
#
_cell.length_a   1.000
_cell.length_b   1.000
_cell.length_c   1.000
_cell.angle_alpha   90.00
_cell.angle_beta   90.00
_cell.angle_gamma   90.00
#
_symmetry.space_group_name_H-M   'P 1'
#
loop_
_entity.id
_entity.type
_entity.pdbx_description
1 polymer ?
#
loop_
_entity_poly.entity_id
_entity_poly.type
_entity_poly.pdbx_seq_one_letter_code
_entity_poly.pdbx_strand_id
1 'polypeptide(L)'
;MARNTVPHNSTFDFPVALEPLHTQDGRDSGLFGTVRRDQTGVRVFGSASERYGLLLNSTFVEQIEDGIAKAGLSGFEREAFVYDNGARSEFRWTFKNRTIKVPKVGDDMAFRITARNSYDGTWKASLLDSVMRLACLNGAMRSENGLLLSKKHTSKLDVSVIVAGLETMLKRFEEWAWDLELLVLPVSQAQGSHILAHAQEDGVISGSVRDGILSFWNAPRRQEDEDRTLINLWNAGTEYTTHILGRERNQYSQTINARWTNHILGLGRNNELLKEASIPILNN
;
A
#
# COMPACT_ATOMS: atom_id res chain seq x y z
N MET A 1 11.64 14.44 -3.16
CA MET A 1 10.78 15.01 -2.09
C MET A 1 11.06 14.24 -0.82
N ALA A 2 11.57 14.92 0.22
CA ALA A 2 11.90 14.26 1.49
C ALA A 2 10.62 13.74 2.16
N ARG A 3 10.63 12.47 2.59
CA ARG A 3 9.58 11.94 3.46
C ARG A 3 9.72 12.59 4.82
N ASN A 4 8.77 13.43 5.21
CA ASN A 4 8.58 13.75 6.61
C ASN A 4 7.86 12.56 7.25
N THR A 5 8.62 11.54 7.67
CA THR A 5 8.11 10.49 8.55
C THR A 5 8.02 11.07 9.94
N VAL A 6 6.83 11.12 10.49
CA VAL A 6 6.61 11.63 11.83
C VAL A 6 6.27 10.47 12.75
N PRO A 7 7.05 10.28 13.83
CA PRO A 7 6.69 9.31 14.86
C PRO A 7 5.43 9.77 15.60
N HIS A 8 4.55 8.82 15.82
CA HIS A 8 3.36 8.84 16.70
C HIS A 8 2.86 10.17 17.30
N ASN A 9 1.62 10.51 16.98
CA ASN A 9 0.58 11.19 17.74
C ASN A 9 0.39 12.71 17.71
N SER A 10 1.22 13.56 17.14
CA SER A 10 0.90 15.00 17.23
C SER A 10 0.91 15.80 15.94
N THR A 11 1.43 15.27 14.85
CA THR A 11 1.75 16.08 13.67
C THR A 11 0.82 15.91 12.48
N PHE A 12 -0.11 14.97 12.53
CA PHE A 12 -1.17 14.84 11.51
C PHE A 12 -2.49 15.53 11.91
N ASP A 13 -2.66 15.80 13.21
CA ASP A 13 -3.83 16.50 13.76
C ASP A 13 -3.54 17.99 13.85
N PHE A 14 -3.76 18.68 12.76
CA PHE A 14 -3.66 20.12 12.65
C PHE A 14 -4.96 20.70 12.07
N PRO A 15 -5.32 21.94 12.45
CA PRO A 15 -6.58 22.55 12.01
C PRO A 15 -6.55 22.84 10.51
N VAL A 16 -7.56 22.34 9.81
CA VAL A 16 -7.80 22.66 8.39
C VAL A 16 -9.25 23.09 8.24
N ALA A 17 -9.46 24.15 7.50
CA ALA A 17 -10.79 24.70 7.19
C ALA A 17 -10.95 24.98 5.69
N LEU A 18 -12.18 25.08 5.24
CA LEU A 18 -12.51 25.65 3.94
C LEU A 18 -12.68 27.15 4.12
N GLU A 19 -11.87 27.93 3.41
CA GLU A 19 -11.92 29.40 3.42
C GLU A 19 -12.16 29.92 2.01
N PRO A 20 -13.04 30.95 1.83
CA PRO A 20 -13.24 31.57 0.52
C PRO A 20 -11.93 32.11 -0.06
N LEU A 21 -11.70 31.83 -1.33
CA LEU A 21 -10.58 32.39 -2.08
C LEU A 21 -11.01 33.66 -2.82
N HIS A 22 -10.17 34.67 -2.75
CA HIS A 22 -10.40 35.96 -3.43
C HIS A 22 -9.35 36.15 -4.52
N THR A 23 -9.74 36.90 -5.56
CA THR A 23 -8.82 37.37 -6.59
C THR A 23 -7.90 38.44 -6.02
N GLN A 24 -6.83 38.81 -6.76
CA GLN A 24 -5.86 39.80 -6.30
C GLN A 24 -6.50 41.18 -6.04
N ASP A 25 -7.58 41.48 -6.71
CA ASP A 25 -8.38 42.73 -6.52
C ASP A 25 -9.47 42.59 -5.44
N GLY A 26 -9.44 41.47 -4.65
CA GLY A 26 -10.32 41.27 -3.51
C GLY A 26 -11.72 40.75 -3.82
N ARG A 27 -12.02 40.39 -5.08
CA ARG A 27 -13.31 39.81 -5.45
C ARG A 27 -13.39 38.34 -5.06
N ASP A 28 -14.59 37.89 -4.69
CA ASP A 28 -14.85 36.47 -4.47
C ASP A 28 -14.61 35.69 -5.77
N SER A 29 -13.79 34.64 -5.69
CA SER A 29 -13.50 33.78 -6.83
C SER A 29 -14.56 32.68 -7.03
N GLY A 30 -15.49 32.49 -6.10
CA GLY A 30 -16.43 31.36 -6.04
C GLY A 30 -15.77 30.02 -5.71
N LEU A 31 -14.49 30.05 -5.33
CA LEU A 31 -13.73 28.87 -4.92
C LEU A 31 -13.36 28.98 -3.44
N PHE A 32 -13.09 27.82 -2.84
CA PHE A 32 -12.58 27.70 -1.46
C PHE A 32 -11.17 27.16 -1.47
N GLY A 33 -10.35 27.60 -0.53
CA GLY A 33 -9.06 26.98 -0.20
C GLY A 33 -9.21 26.00 0.93
N THR A 34 -8.57 24.85 0.85
CA THR A 34 -8.32 24.01 2.02
C THR A 34 -7.12 24.60 2.75
N VAL A 35 -7.37 25.25 3.88
CA VAL A 35 -6.40 26.12 4.56
C VAL A 35 -6.05 25.55 5.93
N ARG A 36 -4.76 25.33 6.15
CA ARG A 36 -4.19 25.07 7.47
C ARG A 36 -3.81 26.39 8.12
N ARG A 37 -4.24 26.58 9.37
CA ARG A 37 -3.79 27.69 10.23
C ARG A 37 -3.31 27.14 11.56
N ASP A 38 -2.06 27.31 11.85
CA ASP A 38 -1.48 26.95 13.15
C ASP A 38 -0.30 27.87 13.47
N GLN A 39 0.42 27.54 14.52
CA GLN A 39 1.60 28.30 14.98
C GLN A 39 2.72 28.40 13.93
N THR A 40 2.71 27.53 12.91
CA THR A 40 3.69 27.54 11.81
C THR A 40 3.28 28.50 10.68
N GLY A 41 2.09 29.10 10.77
CA GLY A 41 1.57 30.07 9.81
C GLY A 41 0.33 29.59 9.07
N VAL A 42 0.08 30.22 7.92
CA VAL A 42 -1.06 29.93 7.04
C VAL A 42 -0.57 29.19 5.80
N ARG A 43 -1.22 28.08 5.46
CA ARG A 43 -0.92 27.31 4.25
C ARG A 43 -2.19 26.90 3.53
N VAL A 44 -2.25 27.20 2.23
CA VAL A 44 -3.30 26.72 1.33
C VAL A 44 -2.78 25.43 0.66
N PHE A 45 -3.50 24.32 0.82
CA PHE A 45 -3.14 23.03 0.22
C PHE A 45 -3.66 22.90 -1.21
N GLY A 46 -4.86 23.40 -1.47
CA GLY A 46 -5.48 23.34 -2.78
C GLY A 46 -6.74 24.20 -2.86
N SER A 47 -7.28 24.34 -4.06
CA SER A 47 -8.57 24.95 -4.30
C SER A 47 -9.67 23.89 -4.40
N ALA A 48 -10.83 24.19 -3.89
CA ALA A 48 -11.98 23.33 -3.85
C ALA A 48 -13.25 24.08 -4.23
N SER A 49 -14.25 23.37 -4.73
CA SER A 49 -15.59 23.92 -4.90
C SER A 49 -16.35 23.89 -3.58
N GLU A 50 -17.47 24.61 -3.51
CA GLU A 50 -18.42 24.56 -2.38
C GLU A 50 -18.88 23.12 -2.05
N ARG A 51 -18.85 22.22 -3.03
CA ARG A 51 -19.24 20.82 -2.86
C ARG A 51 -18.14 19.91 -2.33
N TYR A 52 -16.98 20.45 -1.96
CA TYR A 52 -15.90 19.67 -1.38
C TYR A 52 -16.23 19.25 0.04
N GLY A 53 -16.15 17.93 0.31
CA GLY A 53 -16.29 17.36 1.66
C GLY A 53 -14.93 17.35 2.36
N LEU A 54 -14.71 18.33 3.22
CA LEU A 54 -13.51 18.35 4.05
C LEU A 54 -13.57 17.21 5.08
N LEU A 55 -12.59 16.33 5.04
CA LEU A 55 -12.41 15.25 6.02
C LEU A 55 -11.13 15.52 6.81
N LEU A 56 -11.29 15.84 8.09
CA LEU A 56 -10.15 16.02 8.99
C LEU A 56 -9.46 14.68 9.26
N ASN A 57 -8.14 14.69 9.36
CA ASN A 57 -7.36 13.50 9.62
C ASN A 57 -7.70 12.83 10.96
N SER A 58 -7.91 13.63 12.02
CA SER A 58 -8.35 13.13 13.33
C SER A 58 -9.69 12.39 13.25
N THR A 59 -10.69 13.03 12.63
CA THR A 59 -12.01 12.42 12.43
C THR A 59 -11.92 11.13 11.62
N PHE A 60 -11.08 11.11 10.58
CA PHE A 60 -10.91 9.92 9.75
C PHE A 60 -10.27 8.77 10.53
N VAL A 61 -9.21 9.07 11.30
CA VAL A 61 -8.53 8.09 12.16
C VAL A 61 -9.49 7.54 13.22
N GLU A 62 -10.23 8.41 13.93
CA GLU A 62 -11.21 8.01 14.95
C GLU A 62 -12.27 7.06 14.36
N GLN A 63 -12.87 7.41 13.22
CA GLN A 63 -13.88 6.57 12.59
C GLN A 63 -13.34 5.19 12.15
N ILE A 64 -12.09 5.12 11.70
CA ILE A 64 -11.44 3.85 11.35
C ILE A 64 -11.17 3.04 12.62
N GLU A 65 -10.65 3.64 13.69
CA GLU A 65 -10.37 2.95 14.95
C GLU A 65 -11.65 2.45 15.63
N ASP A 66 -12.74 3.19 15.56
CA ASP A 66 -14.07 2.75 15.98
C ASP A 66 -14.53 1.53 15.16
N GLY A 67 -14.30 1.55 13.85
CA GLY A 67 -14.61 0.43 12.98
C GLY A 67 -13.76 -0.80 13.27
N ILE A 68 -12.46 -0.62 13.53
CA ILE A 68 -11.54 -1.67 13.96
C ILE A 68 -12.03 -2.32 15.25
N ALA A 69 -12.44 -1.52 16.23
CA ALA A 69 -12.97 -2.01 17.50
C ALA A 69 -14.29 -2.78 17.31
N LYS A 70 -15.21 -2.28 16.48
CA LYS A 70 -16.48 -2.95 16.13
C LYS A 70 -16.26 -4.28 15.39
N ALA A 71 -15.22 -4.39 14.58
CA ALA A 71 -14.81 -5.63 13.92
C ALA A 71 -14.10 -6.62 14.87
N GLY A 72 -14.00 -6.32 16.16
CA GLY A 72 -13.35 -7.17 17.17
C GLY A 72 -11.82 -7.23 17.04
N LEU A 73 -11.22 -6.27 16.33
CA LEU A 73 -9.78 -6.15 16.18
C LEU A 73 -9.18 -5.27 17.27
N SER A 74 -8.04 -5.66 17.80
CA SER A 74 -7.32 -4.91 18.85
C SER A 74 -5.82 -5.22 18.79
N GLY A 75 -5.02 -4.48 19.58
CA GLY A 75 -3.58 -4.74 19.71
C GLY A 75 -2.79 -4.35 18.47
N PHE A 76 -3.16 -3.26 17.82
CA PHE A 76 -2.46 -2.72 16.66
C PHE A 76 -1.36 -1.72 17.05
N GLU A 77 -0.36 -1.60 16.20
CA GLU A 77 0.55 -0.45 16.16
C GLU A 77 0.10 0.49 15.04
N ARG A 78 -0.05 1.78 15.37
CA ARG A 78 -0.39 2.82 14.38
C ARG A 78 0.84 3.62 14.00
N GLU A 79 1.00 3.81 12.68
CA GLU A 79 1.98 4.73 12.08
C GLU A 79 1.22 5.80 11.28
N ALA A 80 1.72 7.03 11.30
CA ALA A 80 1.20 8.14 10.50
C ALA A 80 2.31 8.74 9.64
N PHE A 81 2.01 8.96 8.37
CA PHE A 81 2.93 9.55 7.40
C PHE A 81 2.26 10.78 6.80
N VAL A 82 2.93 11.90 6.89
CA VAL A 82 2.45 13.19 6.37
C VAL A 82 3.35 13.63 5.23
N TYR A 83 2.76 13.95 4.08
CA TYR A 83 3.45 14.35 2.86
C TYR A 83 3.10 15.77 2.48
N ASP A 84 4.01 16.42 1.75
CA ASP A 84 3.81 17.77 1.19
C ASP A 84 3.33 18.78 2.24
N ASN A 85 4.00 18.72 3.39
CA ASN A 85 3.74 19.60 4.54
C ASN A 85 2.30 19.55 5.09
N GLY A 86 1.63 18.42 4.96
CA GLY A 86 0.29 18.19 5.48
C GLY A 86 -0.80 18.06 4.41
N ALA A 87 -0.47 18.29 3.12
CA ALA A 87 -1.46 18.18 2.06
C ALA A 87 -2.02 16.75 1.92
N ARG A 88 -1.22 15.74 2.22
CA ARG A 88 -1.58 14.33 2.11
C ARG A 88 -1.14 13.56 3.34
N SER A 89 -1.92 12.57 3.75
CA SER A 89 -1.65 11.73 4.92
C SER A 89 -1.97 10.26 4.64
N GLU A 90 -1.14 9.39 5.19
CA GLU A 90 -1.32 7.94 5.17
C GLU A 90 -1.19 7.41 6.59
N PHE A 91 -2.13 6.59 7.00
CA PHE A 91 -2.19 5.95 8.30
C PHE A 91 -2.14 4.45 8.12
N ARG A 92 -1.40 3.76 8.98
CA ARG A 92 -1.24 2.32 8.95
C ARG A 92 -1.51 1.74 10.32
N TRP A 93 -2.35 0.71 10.39
CA TRP A 93 -2.59 -0.09 11.57
C TRP A 93 -2.08 -1.50 11.32
N THR A 94 -1.08 -1.93 12.07
CA THR A 94 -0.47 -3.25 11.95
C THR A 94 -0.84 -4.09 13.15
N PHE A 95 -1.46 -5.25 12.89
CA PHE A 95 -1.96 -6.17 13.91
C PHE A 95 -0.95 -7.33 14.06
N LYS A 96 0.03 -7.18 14.94
CA LYS A 96 1.06 -8.22 15.19
C LYS A 96 0.51 -9.47 15.87
N ASN A 97 -0.68 -9.39 16.46
CA ASN A 97 -1.42 -10.50 17.04
C ASN A 97 -2.36 -11.21 16.04
N ARG A 98 -2.40 -10.75 14.80
CA ARG A 98 -3.14 -11.37 13.68
C ARG A 98 -2.16 -11.67 12.57
N THR A 99 -1.60 -12.89 12.63
CA THR A 99 -0.56 -13.32 11.71
C THR A 99 -0.96 -14.59 10.96
N ILE A 100 -0.43 -14.73 9.76
CA ILE A 100 -0.38 -15.99 9.01
C ILE A 100 1.08 -16.38 8.82
N LYS A 101 1.38 -17.67 8.88
CA LYS A 101 2.74 -18.16 8.66
C LYS A 101 3.04 -18.27 7.18
N VAL A 102 4.22 -17.79 6.79
CA VAL A 102 4.73 -18.01 5.44
C VAL A 102 5.19 -19.47 5.35
N PRO A 103 4.58 -20.28 4.48
CA PRO A 103 4.93 -21.69 4.36
C PRO A 103 6.42 -21.89 4.04
N LYS A 104 7.06 -22.91 4.62
CA LYS A 104 8.48 -23.28 4.51
C LYS A 104 9.48 -22.24 5.00
N VAL A 105 9.19 -20.96 4.91
CA VAL A 105 10.07 -19.89 5.39
C VAL A 105 9.92 -19.68 6.89
N GLY A 106 8.73 -19.95 7.44
CA GLY A 106 8.45 -19.88 8.88
C GLY A 106 8.18 -18.50 9.43
N ASP A 107 8.28 -17.46 8.63
CA ASP A 107 8.02 -16.06 9.03
C ASP A 107 6.53 -15.80 9.22
N ASP A 108 6.25 -14.87 10.11
CA ASP A 108 4.91 -14.36 10.33
C ASP A 108 4.62 -13.13 9.44
N MET A 109 3.46 -13.14 8.79
CA MET A 109 2.90 -11.99 8.08
C MET A 109 1.74 -11.43 8.87
N ALA A 110 1.87 -10.18 9.30
CA ALA A 110 0.85 -9.49 10.05
C ALA A 110 -0.20 -8.84 9.12
N PHE A 111 -1.45 -8.86 9.57
CA PHE A 111 -2.50 -8.05 8.95
C PHE A 111 -2.21 -6.56 9.09
N ARG A 112 -2.42 -5.79 8.03
CA ARG A 112 -2.26 -4.34 8.04
C ARG A 112 -3.39 -3.68 7.29
N ILE A 113 -3.92 -2.62 7.88
CA ILE A 113 -4.86 -1.69 7.26
C ILE A 113 -4.11 -0.41 6.94
N THR A 114 -4.29 0.13 5.75
CA THR A 114 -3.72 1.41 5.31
C THR A 114 -4.84 2.35 4.90
N ALA A 115 -4.91 3.52 5.50
CA ALA A 115 -5.85 4.57 5.11
C ALA A 115 -5.12 5.78 4.53
N ARG A 116 -5.75 6.47 3.58
CA ARG A 116 -5.23 7.68 2.95
C ARG A 116 -6.26 8.77 2.92
N ASN A 117 -5.79 9.97 3.13
CA ASN A 117 -6.57 11.21 3.04
C ASN A 117 -5.75 12.31 2.38
N SER A 118 -6.38 13.28 1.75
CA SER A 118 -5.70 14.49 1.27
C SER A 118 -6.57 15.73 1.41
N TYR A 119 -5.91 16.85 1.59
CA TYR A 119 -6.52 18.18 1.58
C TYR A 119 -6.36 18.91 0.25
N ASP A 120 -5.47 18.43 -0.62
CA ASP A 120 -5.22 18.98 -1.97
C ASP A 120 -6.08 18.33 -3.07
N GLY A 121 -6.96 17.39 -2.69
CA GLY A 121 -7.83 16.65 -3.62
C GLY A 121 -7.13 15.64 -4.52
N THR A 122 -5.81 15.43 -4.36
CA THR A 122 -5.04 14.49 -5.19
C THR A 122 -5.28 13.03 -4.81
N TRP A 123 -5.62 12.75 -3.54
CA TRP A 123 -6.02 11.44 -3.07
C TRP A 123 -7.49 11.42 -2.67
N LYS A 124 -8.13 10.28 -2.89
CA LYS A 124 -9.44 9.98 -2.31
C LYS A 124 -9.26 9.55 -0.85
N ALA A 125 -10.26 9.78 -0.01
CA ALA A 125 -10.36 9.06 1.25
C ALA A 125 -10.48 7.56 0.93
N SER A 126 -9.54 6.75 1.42
CA SER A 126 -9.47 5.34 1.02
C SER A 126 -8.95 4.45 2.14
N LEU A 127 -9.34 3.18 2.09
CA LEU A 127 -8.91 2.12 2.97
C LEU A 127 -8.46 0.92 2.14
N LEU A 128 -7.29 0.38 2.45
CA LEU A 128 -6.66 -0.75 1.78
C LEU A 128 -6.24 -1.78 2.80
N ASP A 129 -6.41 -3.06 2.48
CA ASP A 129 -5.81 -4.16 3.20
C ASP A 129 -4.44 -4.52 2.61
N SER A 130 -3.56 -4.96 3.47
CA SER A 130 -2.23 -5.43 3.09
C SER A 130 -1.71 -6.41 4.13
N VAL A 131 -0.65 -7.09 3.79
CA VAL A 131 0.11 -7.93 4.73
C VAL A 131 1.51 -7.37 4.88
N MET A 132 2.11 -7.58 6.04
CA MET A 132 3.47 -7.17 6.32
C MET A 132 4.25 -8.36 6.91
N ARG A 133 5.34 -8.75 6.24
CA ARG A 133 6.28 -9.74 6.76
C ARG A 133 7.04 -9.16 7.94
N LEU A 134 6.89 -9.75 9.12
CA LEU A 134 7.41 -9.19 10.37
C LEU A 134 8.95 -9.23 10.43
N ALA A 135 9.57 -10.25 9.86
CA ALA A 135 11.03 -10.41 9.88
C ALA A 135 11.79 -9.31 9.11
N CYS A 136 11.19 -8.71 8.06
CA CYS A 136 11.88 -7.72 7.21
C CYS A 136 11.09 -6.43 7.00
N LEU A 137 9.90 -6.33 7.59
CA LEU A 137 8.97 -5.21 7.40
C LEU A 137 8.57 -4.96 5.94
N ASN A 138 8.71 -5.99 5.08
CA ASN A 138 8.25 -5.93 3.70
C ASN A 138 6.73 -5.94 3.69
N GLY A 139 6.14 -4.94 3.04
CA GLY A 139 4.70 -4.87 2.83
C GLY A 139 4.31 -5.47 1.49
N ALA A 140 3.25 -6.26 1.45
CA ALA A 140 2.62 -6.70 0.22
C ALA A 140 1.17 -6.21 0.14
N MET A 141 0.77 -5.73 -1.03
CA MET A 141 -0.54 -5.15 -1.29
C MET A 141 -1.19 -5.85 -2.49
N ARG A 142 -2.50 -6.03 -2.43
CA ARG A 142 -3.31 -6.44 -3.59
C ARG A 142 -4.04 -5.22 -4.12
N SER A 143 -3.83 -4.81 -5.41
CA SER A 143 -4.45 -3.60 -5.95
C SER A 143 -5.73 -3.83 -6.71
N GLU A 144 -5.86 -4.89 -7.49
CA GLU A 144 -6.98 -5.05 -8.43
C GLU A 144 -8.14 -5.87 -7.89
N ASN A 145 -7.87 -6.77 -6.95
CA ASN A 145 -8.87 -7.46 -6.15
C ASN A 145 -8.76 -7.12 -4.66
N GLY A 146 -7.81 -6.26 -4.29
CA GLY A 146 -7.73 -5.66 -2.97
C GLY A 146 -8.93 -4.77 -2.76
N LEU A 147 -9.63 -4.91 -1.64
CA LEU A 147 -10.77 -4.07 -1.32
C LEU A 147 -10.28 -2.63 -1.11
N LEU A 148 -10.06 -1.92 -2.22
CA LEU A 148 -9.84 -0.49 -2.18
C LEU A 148 -11.20 0.18 -2.00
N LEU A 149 -11.56 0.43 -0.76
CA LEU A 149 -12.68 1.29 -0.46
C LEU A 149 -12.22 2.73 -0.58
N SER A 150 -12.82 3.46 -1.49
CA SER A 150 -12.45 4.86 -1.68
C SER A 150 -13.65 5.73 -2.02
N LYS A 151 -13.64 6.95 -1.50
CA LYS A 151 -14.64 7.99 -1.79
C LYS A 151 -13.94 9.29 -2.14
N LYS A 152 -14.48 10.00 -3.13
CA LYS A 152 -14.05 11.36 -3.45
C LYS A 152 -14.50 12.31 -2.33
N HIS A 153 -13.73 13.35 -2.12
CA HIS A 153 -14.05 14.44 -1.20
C HIS A 153 -15.19 15.30 -1.77
N THR A 154 -16.42 14.88 -1.54
CA THR A 154 -17.63 15.62 -1.92
C THR A 154 -18.48 15.86 -0.68
N SER A 155 -19.44 16.78 -0.74
CA SER A 155 -20.39 17.05 0.35
C SER A 155 -21.19 15.82 0.81
N LYS A 156 -21.16 14.72 0.02
CA LYS A 156 -21.77 13.43 0.35
C LYS A 156 -20.72 12.39 0.80
N LEU A 157 -19.54 12.84 1.22
CA LEU A 157 -18.52 11.93 1.74
C LEU A 157 -19.01 11.27 3.03
N ASP A 158 -19.26 9.97 2.93
CA ASP A 158 -19.62 9.12 4.06
C ASP A 158 -18.50 8.09 4.28
N VAL A 159 -17.77 8.26 5.36
CA VAL A 159 -16.66 7.37 5.73
C VAL A 159 -17.17 6.04 6.28
N SER A 160 -18.40 5.97 6.78
CA SER A 160 -18.98 4.72 7.30
C SER A 160 -19.01 3.61 6.25
N VAL A 161 -19.23 3.97 4.99
CA VAL A 161 -19.16 3.05 3.84
C VAL A 161 -17.75 2.48 3.64
N ILE A 162 -16.71 3.27 3.94
CA ILE A 162 -15.30 2.84 3.88
C ILE A 162 -15.03 1.90 5.05
N VAL A 163 -15.48 2.25 6.24
CA VAL A 163 -15.29 1.46 7.48
C VAL A 163 -16.02 0.13 7.43
N ALA A 164 -17.23 0.08 6.85
CA ALA A 164 -18.02 -1.16 6.71
C ALA A 164 -17.28 -2.29 5.94
N GLY A 165 -16.24 -1.95 5.18
CA GLY A 165 -15.41 -2.95 4.49
C GLY A 165 -14.35 -3.65 5.36
N LEU A 166 -14.15 -3.25 6.60
CA LEU A 166 -13.13 -3.84 7.47
C LEU A 166 -13.33 -5.35 7.71
N GLU A 167 -14.56 -5.79 7.91
CA GLU A 167 -14.86 -7.23 8.05
C GLU A 167 -14.48 -8.02 6.79
N THR A 168 -14.75 -7.46 5.61
CA THR A 168 -14.36 -8.07 4.34
C THR A 168 -12.85 -8.12 4.19
N MET A 169 -12.13 -7.08 4.63
CA MET A 169 -10.67 -7.05 4.63
C MET A 169 -10.10 -8.15 5.52
N LEU A 170 -10.69 -8.38 6.69
CA LEU A 170 -10.25 -9.45 7.60
C LEU A 170 -10.45 -10.84 6.97
N LYS A 171 -11.62 -11.10 6.38
CA LYS A 171 -11.85 -12.37 5.66
C LYS A 171 -10.81 -12.61 4.56
N ARG A 172 -10.50 -11.58 3.80
CA ARG A 172 -9.49 -11.65 2.75
C ARG A 172 -8.08 -11.85 3.28
N PHE A 173 -7.77 -11.37 4.47
CA PHE A 173 -6.51 -11.67 5.13
C PHE A 173 -6.39 -13.17 5.42
N GLU A 174 -7.47 -13.83 5.82
CA GLU A 174 -7.48 -15.28 6.04
C GLU A 174 -7.23 -16.05 4.72
N GLU A 175 -7.73 -15.54 3.59
CA GLU A 175 -7.45 -16.11 2.26
C GLU A 175 -5.98 -16.00 1.84
N TRP A 176 -5.22 -15.06 2.39
CA TRP A 176 -3.79 -14.95 2.11
C TRP A 176 -3.00 -16.19 2.52
N ALA A 177 -3.38 -16.86 3.61
CA ALA A 177 -2.72 -18.10 4.03
C ALA A 177 -2.76 -19.15 2.92
N TRP A 178 -3.94 -19.34 2.32
CA TRP A 178 -4.13 -20.24 1.19
C TRP A 178 -3.29 -19.83 -0.04
N ASP A 179 -3.32 -18.56 -0.40
CA ASP A 179 -2.57 -18.07 -1.56
C ASP A 179 -1.05 -18.24 -1.38
N LEU A 180 -0.54 -18.02 -0.16
CA LEU A 180 0.88 -18.22 0.13
C LEU A 180 1.31 -19.69 0.02
N GLU A 181 0.44 -20.63 0.36
CA GLU A 181 0.71 -22.06 0.16
C GLU A 181 0.92 -22.40 -1.32
N LEU A 182 0.17 -21.76 -2.22
CA LEU A 182 0.34 -21.94 -3.65
C LEU A 182 1.68 -21.39 -4.19
N LEU A 183 2.36 -20.55 -3.44
CA LEU A 183 3.66 -19.99 -3.83
C LEU A 183 4.85 -20.87 -3.39
N VAL A 184 4.62 -21.96 -2.69
CA VAL A 184 5.69 -22.90 -2.25
C VAL A 184 6.18 -23.78 -3.42
N LEU A 185 6.09 -23.33 -4.62
CA LEU A 185 6.52 -24.04 -5.81
C LEU A 185 8.01 -23.80 -6.06
N PRO A 186 8.81 -24.87 -6.29
CA PRO A 186 10.21 -24.71 -6.69
C PRO A 186 10.32 -23.93 -8.00
N VAL A 187 11.23 -22.97 -8.04
CA VAL A 187 11.51 -22.13 -9.20
C VAL A 187 13.03 -22.03 -9.35
N SER A 188 13.58 -22.57 -10.43
CA SER A 188 15.01 -22.42 -10.71
C SER A 188 15.39 -20.95 -10.94
N GLN A 189 16.69 -20.66 -10.88
CA GLN A 189 17.17 -19.29 -11.17
C GLN A 189 16.79 -18.82 -12.57
N ALA A 190 16.89 -19.71 -13.57
CA ALA A 190 16.50 -19.41 -14.95
C ALA A 190 15.00 -19.15 -15.09
N GLN A 191 14.17 -19.98 -14.42
CA GLN A 191 12.72 -19.76 -14.39
C GLN A 191 12.35 -18.45 -13.71
N GLY A 192 12.97 -18.08 -12.59
CA GLY A 192 12.76 -16.79 -11.95
C GLY A 192 13.10 -15.62 -12.85
N SER A 193 14.21 -15.71 -13.60
CA SER A 193 14.60 -14.71 -14.60
C SER A 193 13.59 -14.62 -15.75
N HIS A 194 13.06 -15.76 -16.21
CA HIS A 194 12.03 -15.82 -17.25
C HIS A 194 10.70 -15.18 -16.77
N ILE A 195 10.25 -15.51 -15.55
CA ILE A 195 9.06 -14.90 -14.94
C ILE A 195 9.19 -13.38 -14.86
N LEU A 196 10.37 -12.87 -14.48
CA LEU A 196 10.64 -11.44 -14.43
C LEU A 196 10.64 -10.78 -15.81
N ALA A 197 11.17 -11.45 -16.83
CA ALA A 197 11.13 -10.97 -18.21
C ALA A 197 9.68 -10.89 -18.72
N HIS A 198 8.90 -11.93 -18.49
CA HIS A 198 7.47 -11.98 -18.86
C HIS A 198 6.65 -10.90 -18.15
N ALA A 199 6.88 -10.68 -16.85
CA ALA A 199 6.24 -9.61 -16.10
C ALA A 199 6.56 -8.20 -16.67
N GLN A 200 7.74 -8.03 -17.26
CA GLN A 200 8.08 -6.80 -17.97
C GLN A 200 7.35 -6.70 -19.30
N GLU A 201 7.30 -7.76 -20.09
CA GLU A 201 6.60 -7.82 -21.37
C GLU A 201 5.12 -7.54 -21.22
N ASP A 202 4.50 -8.07 -20.18
CA ASP A 202 3.09 -7.84 -19.81
C ASP A 202 2.84 -6.43 -19.22
N GLY A 203 3.86 -5.60 -19.06
CA GLY A 203 3.74 -4.27 -18.48
C GLY A 203 3.41 -4.24 -16.98
N VAL A 204 3.59 -5.36 -16.27
CA VAL A 204 3.43 -5.45 -14.81
C VAL A 204 4.49 -4.61 -14.11
N ILE A 205 5.74 -4.73 -14.59
CA ILE A 205 6.91 -4.00 -14.08
C ILE A 205 7.70 -3.38 -15.24
N SER A 206 8.47 -2.31 -14.96
CA SER A 206 9.41 -1.74 -15.94
C SER A 206 10.74 -2.50 -15.95
N GLY A 207 11.56 -2.29 -17.00
CA GLY A 207 12.88 -2.91 -17.08
C GLY A 207 13.78 -2.60 -15.89
N SER A 208 13.79 -1.34 -15.42
CA SER A 208 14.57 -0.96 -14.23
C SER A 208 14.08 -1.63 -12.94
N VAL A 209 12.78 -1.86 -12.82
CA VAL A 209 12.19 -2.59 -11.68
C VAL A 209 12.54 -4.08 -11.78
N ARG A 210 12.45 -4.68 -12.98
CA ARG A 210 12.88 -6.05 -13.24
C ARG A 210 14.32 -6.27 -12.79
N ASP A 211 15.24 -5.42 -13.23
CA ASP A 211 16.67 -5.55 -12.91
C ASP A 211 16.91 -5.39 -11.41
N GLY A 212 16.18 -4.49 -10.76
CA GLY A 212 16.20 -4.34 -9.31
C GLY A 212 15.74 -5.61 -8.59
N ILE A 213 14.60 -6.19 -8.98
CA ILE A 213 14.10 -7.44 -8.37
C ILE A 213 15.07 -8.59 -8.66
N LEU A 214 15.59 -8.69 -9.87
CA LEU A 214 16.56 -9.72 -10.27
C LEU A 214 17.81 -9.69 -9.39
N SER A 215 18.28 -8.51 -9.00
CA SER A 215 19.43 -8.39 -8.09
C SER A 215 19.16 -9.00 -6.72
N PHE A 216 17.96 -8.83 -6.17
CA PHE A 216 17.55 -9.44 -4.89
C PHE A 216 17.27 -10.94 -5.03
N TRP A 217 16.73 -11.37 -6.17
CA TRP A 217 16.53 -12.79 -6.45
C TRP A 217 17.86 -13.54 -6.57
N ASN A 218 18.87 -12.94 -7.22
CA ASN A 218 20.18 -13.57 -7.39
C ASN A 218 21.05 -13.55 -6.13
N ALA A 219 20.89 -12.52 -5.30
CA ALA A 219 21.63 -12.35 -4.04
C ALA A 219 20.67 -11.96 -2.91
N PRO A 220 19.91 -12.93 -2.35
CA PRO A 220 19.02 -12.70 -1.24
C PRO A 220 19.79 -12.17 -0.04
N ARG A 221 19.20 -11.25 0.70
CA ARG A 221 19.82 -10.66 1.89
C ARG A 221 19.66 -11.49 3.14
N ARG A 222 18.84 -12.54 3.08
CA ARG A 222 18.46 -13.39 4.21
C ARG A 222 18.59 -14.84 3.84
N GLN A 223 19.04 -15.64 4.79
CA GLN A 223 19.23 -17.07 4.61
C GLN A 223 17.90 -17.78 4.30
N GLU A 224 16.79 -17.36 4.92
CA GLU A 224 15.47 -17.92 4.68
C GLU A 224 14.90 -17.61 3.28
N ASP A 225 15.49 -16.68 2.55
CA ASP A 225 15.12 -16.34 1.16
C ASP A 225 16.06 -16.99 0.12
N GLU A 226 17.04 -17.81 0.54
CA GLU A 226 17.97 -18.51 -0.36
C GLU A 226 17.32 -19.66 -1.12
N ASP A 227 16.26 -20.27 -0.57
CA ASP A 227 15.51 -21.30 -1.25
C ASP A 227 14.91 -20.77 -2.56
N ARG A 228 15.00 -21.57 -3.61
CA ARG A 228 14.49 -21.21 -4.92
C ARG A 228 13.03 -21.64 -5.07
N THR A 229 12.13 -20.77 -4.58
CA THR A 229 10.68 -20.97 -4.66
C THR A 229 10.01 -19.70 -5.20
N LEU A 230 8.77 -19.83 -5.67
CA LEU A 230 7.99 -18.70 -6.16
C LEU A 230 7.72 -17.68 -5.04
N ILE A 231 7.58 -18.15 -3.78
CA ILE A 231 7.41 -17.25 -2.63
C ILE A 231 8.66 -16.40 -2.38
N ASN A 232 9.86 -16.94 -2.62
CA ASN A 232 11.10 -16.17 -2.44
C ASN A 232 11.34 -15.21 -3.61
N LEU A 233 10.88 -15.56 -4.81
CA LEU A 233 10.84 -14.60 -5.93
C LEU A 233 9.86 -13.46 -5.65
N TRP A 234 8.68 -13.76 -5.07
CA TRP A 234 7.74 -12.74 -4.61
C TRP A 234 8.36 -11.85 -3.53
N ASN A 235 9.07 -12.44 -2.54
CA ASN A 235 9.78 -11.71 -1.48
C ASN A 235 10.83 -10.76 -2.06
N ALA A 236 11.62 -11.19 -3.04
CA ALA A 236 12.60 -10.32 -3.71
C ALA A 236 11.94 -9.07 -4.30
N GLY A 237 10.78 -9.22 -4.93
CA GLY A 237 10.02 -8.09 -5.46
C GLY A 237 9.41 -7.19 -4.39
N THR A 238 8.85 -7.75 -3.34
CA THR A 238 8.27 -6.96 -2.24
C THR A 238 9.36 -6.23 -1.45
N GLU A 239 10.54 -6.82 -1.26
CA GLU A 239 11.68 -6.19 -0.62
C GLU A 239 12.20 -5.01 -1.45
N TYR A 240 12.43 -5.22 -2.75
CA TYR A 240 12.87 -4.15 -3.66
C TYR A 240 11.87 -2.98 -3.68
N THR A 241 10.59 -3.28 -3.86
CA THR A 241 9.56 -2.24 -3.93
C THR A 241 9.38 -1.50 -2.61
N THR A 242 9.50 -2.18 -1.47
CA THR A 242 9.32 -1.56 -0.15
C THR A 242 10.53 -0.72 0.25
N HIS A 243 11.74 -1.26 0.15
CA HIS A 243 12.92 -0.65 0.76
C HIS A 243 13.76 0.18 -0.21
N ILE A 244 13.75 -0.14 -1.48
CA ILE A 244 14.51 0.63 -2.48
C ILE A 244 13.60 1.63 -3.17
N LEU A 245 12.66 1.15 -3.97
CA LEU A 245 11.76 2.00 -4.75
C LEU A 245 10.87 2.87 -3.86
N GLY A 246 10.42 2.32 -2.74
CA GLY A 246 9.57 3.01 -1.78
C GLY A 246 10.22 4.20 -1.09
N ARG A 247 11.54 4.25 -0.97
CA ARG A 247 12.26 5.41 -0.40
C ARG A 247 12.16 6.65 -1.29
N GLU A 248 12.12 6.44 -2.60
CA GLU A 248 12.15 7.52 -3.58
C GLU A 248 10.76 7.90 -4.08
N ARG A 249 9.87 6.90 -4.28
CA ARG A 249 8.58 7.06 -4.99
C ARG A 249 7.47 6.22 -4.32
N ASN A 250 7.04 6.62 -3.14
CA ASN A 250 6.13 5.80 -2.32
C ASN A 250 4.84 5.33 -3.04
N GLN A 251 4.12 6.24 -3.69
CA GLN A 251 2.87 5.86 -4.38
C GLN A 251 3.12 4.95 -5.58
N TYR A 252 4.17 5.25 -6.36
CA TYR A 252 4.57 4.41 -7.49
C TYR A 252 5.00 3.02 -7.00
N SER A 253 5.81 2.95 -5.91
CA SER A 253 6.26 1.68 -5.37
C SER A 253 5.11 0.81 -4.87
N GLN A 254 4.09 1.40 -4.27
CA GLN A 254 2.90 0.67 -3.83
C GLN A 254 2.10 0.10 -4.99
N THR A 255 1.96 0.87 -6.09
CA THR A 255 1.30 0.39 -7.31
C THR A 255 2.07 -0.78 -7.91
N ILE A 256 3.40 -0.69 -8.00
CA ILE A 256 4.23 -1.77 -8.53
C ILE A 256 4.18 -2.99 -7.61
N ASN A 257 4.29 -2.79 -6.29
CA ASN A 257 4.18 -3.88 -5.32
C ASN A 257 2.87 -4.66 -5.48
N ALA A 258 1.76 -3.96 -5.63
CA ALA A 258 0.46 -4.59 -5.80
C ALA A 258 0.35 -5.35 -7.13
N ARG A 259 0.81 -4.77 -8.24
CA ARG A 259 0.84 -5.45 -9.56
C ARG A 259 1.71 -6.69 -9.51
N TRP A 260 2.91 -6.58 -8.94
CA TRP A 260 3.82 -7.70 -8.76
C TRP A 260 3.21 -8.81 -7.93
N THR A 261 2.61 -8.47 -6.78
CA THR A 261 1.93 -9.44 -5.91
C THR A 261 0.82 -10.17 -6.66
N ASN A 262 -0.06 -9.45 -7.37
CA ASN A 262 -1.14 -10.08 -8.14
C ASN A 262 -0.62 -10.97 -9.26
N HIS A 263 0.43 -10.56 -9.95
CA HIS A 263 1.06 -11.37 -10.99
C HIS A 263 1.58 -12.70 -10.42
N ILE A 264 2.36 -12.64 -9.35
CA ILE A 264 2.91 -13.87 -8.73
C ILE A 264 1.82 -14.78 -8.15
N LEU A 265 0.80 -14.21 -7.49
CA LEU A 265 -0.34 -14.99 -7.00
C LEU A 265 -1.12 -15.64 -8.17
N GLY A 266 -1.25 -14.93 -9.29
CA GLY A 266 -1.84 -15.48 -10.52
C GLY A 266 -1.06 -16.69 -11.04
N LEU A 267 0.25 -16.64 -11.06
CA LEU A 267 1.13 -17.76 -11.43
C LEU A 267 0.96 -18.96 -10.48
N GLY A 268 0.92 -18.71 -9.17
CA GLY A 268 0.70 -19.76 -8.18
C GLY A 268 -0.64 -20.48 -8.37
N ARG A 269 -1.70 -19.73 -8.70
CA ARG A 269 -3.04 -20.29 -8.91
C ARG A 269 -3.16 -21.06 -10.23
N ASN A 270 -2.62 -20.54 -11.32
CA ASN A 270 -2.82 -21.09 -12.66
C ASN A 270 -1.75 -22.13 -13.05
N ASN A 271 -0.57 -22.06 -12.44
CA ASN A 271 0.55 -22.99 -12.63
C ASN A 271 0.99 -23.20 -14.11
N GLU A 272 0.52 -22.36 -15.04
CA GLU A 272 0.74 -22.54 -16.50
C GLU A 272 2.11 -22.05 -16.93
N LEU A 273 2.49 -20.81 -16.55
CA LEU A 273 3.81 -20.27 -16.87
C LEU A 273 4.95 -21.05 -16.23
N LEU A 274 4.70 -21.69 -15.09
CA LEU A 274 5.69 -22.57 -14.47
C LEU A 274 5.88 -23.85 -15.26
N LYS A 275 4.86 -24.32 -15.97
CA LYS A 275 4.97 -25.48 -16.89
C LYS A 275 5.71 -25.08 -18.16
N GLU A 276 5.43 -23.91 -18.73
CA GLU A 276 6.14 -23.40 -19.91
C GLU A 276 7.62 -23.11 -19.61
N ALA A 277 7.92 -22.51 -18.45
CA ALA A 277 9.31 -22.33 -17.98
C ALA A 277 10.02 -23.64 -17.64
N SER A 278 9.29 -24.77 -17.58
CA SER A 278 9.84 -26.11 -17.38
C SER A 278 10.29 -26.76 -18.71
N ILE A 279 10.09 -26.10 -19.86
CA ILE A 279 10.64 -26.56 -21.12
C ILE A 279 12.16 -26.44 -21.02
N PRO A 280 12.90 -27.56 -21.08
CA PRO A 280 14.35 -27.47 -21.07
C PRO A 280 14.77 -26.66 -22.31
N ILE A 281 15.58 -25.63 -22.10
CA ILE A 281 16.38 -25.08 -23.18
C ILE A 281 17.36 -26.21 -23.53
N LEU A 282 16.89 -27.16 -24.31
CA LEU A 282 17.70 -28.17 -24.96
C LEU A 282 18.22 -27.53 -26.23
N ASN A 283 19.52 -27.38 -26.22
CA ASN A 283 20.39 -27.35 -27.37
C ASN A 283 20.48 -26.03 -28.18
N ASN A 284 21.55 -25.26 -27.97
CA ASN A 284 22.64 -25.34 -28.92
C ASN A 284 23.95 -24.95 -28.24
#